data_4b21ce4681608a6b9bc5bc02a2598c23
#
_entry.id   4b21ce4681608a6b9bc5bc02a2598c23
#
_cell.length_a   1.000
_cell.length_b   1.000
_cell.length_c   1.000
_cell.angle_alpha   90.00
_cell.angle_beta   90.00
_cell.angle_gamma   90.00
#
_symmetry.space_group_name_H-M   'P 1'
#
loop_
_entity.id
_entity.type
_entity.pdbx_description
1 polymer ?
#
loop_
_entity_poly.entity_id
_entity_poly.type
_entity_poly.pdbx_seq_one_letter_code
_entity_poly.pdbx_strand_id
1 'polypeptide(L)'
;MKITPHVHMVGSGRHGLQMTHLIDCNVYLLDGGSECALIDAGGGVEPERIEAKIAAAGIAPERIKKLLLTHAHGDHAAGARHFYNRYGVEVIAAAEAAPWLESGDMEKNSLLAAMEVGIYPQFYRFPACPVARAVTEGDRIQVGEIELTVLDTPGHSRGHVSYIWDEGGSKAIFAGDVIFAGGKVVIQSTWDCSIQEYAATTAKLHGLGIDTLYAGHGAPVMKEAYRHIEKAHDCFRRLDIPPNL
;
A
#
# COMPACT_ATOMS: atom_id res chain seq x y z
N MET A 1 10.57 -9.73 8.17
CA MET A 1 9.96 -11.09 8.36
C MET A 1 9.70 -11.69 6.97
N LYS A 2 10.25 -12.86 6.67
CA LYS A 2 9.95 -13.54 5.39
C LYS A 2 8.55 -14.15 5.46
N ILE A 3 7.69 -13.85 4.47
CA ILE A 3 6.33 -14.39 4.35
C ILE A 3 6.30 -15.53 3.34
N THR A 4 6.85 -15.28 2.13
CA THR A 4 7.02 -16.27 1.06
C THR A 4 8.46 -16.24 0.55
N PRO A 5 8.85 -17.09 -0.40
CA PRO A 5 10.17 -16.97 -1.05
C PRO A 5 10.42 -15.57 -1.64
N HIS A 6 9.38 -14.91 -2.15
CA HIS A 6 9.45 -13.64 -2.86
C HIS A 6 8.99 -12.42 -2.05
N VAL A 7 8.24 -12.60 -0.95
CA VAL A 7 7.65 -11.48 -0.19
C VAL A 7 8.16 -11.45 1.23
N HIS A 8 8.68 -10.30 1.65
CA HIS A 8 9.09 -10.00 3.01
C HIS A 8 8.29 -8.82 3.54
N MET A 9 7.82 -8.90 4.78
CA MET A 9 7.34 -7.72 5.51
C MET A 9 8.53 -7.08 6.20
N VAL A 10 8.81 -5.82 5.87
CA VAL A 10 9.97 -5.06 6.35
C VAL A 10 9.58 -3.84 7.17
N GLY A 11 8.30 -3.46 7.15
CA GLY A 11 7.73 -2.42 8.02
C GLY A 11 6.35 -2.83 8.50
N SER A 12 5.96 -2.42 9.70
CA SER A 12 4.60 -2.57 10.24
C SER A 12 4.47 -1.79 11.55
N GLY A 13 3.50 -0.90 11.66
CA GLY A 13 3.25 -0.06 12.82
C GLY A 13 2.15 -0.58 13.75
N ARG A 14 1.45 0.38 14.43
CA ARG A 14 0.48 0.06 15.49
C ARG A 14 -0.72 -0.75 15.00
N HIS A 15 -1.15 -0.56 13.77
CA HIS A 15 -2.29 -1.28 13.17
C HIS A 15 -1.88 -2.59 12.49
N GLY A 16 -0.67 -3.08 12.76
CA GLY A 16 -0.12 -4.33 12.24
C GLY A 16 0.68 -5.10 13.29
N LEU A 17 1.91 -5.51 12.94
CA LEU A 17 2.76 -6.36 13.79
C LEU A 17 3.75 -5.57 14.66
N GLN A 18 3.71 -4.26 14.67
CA GLN A 18 4.57 -3.35 15.46
C GLN A 18 6.07 -3.64 15.30
N MET A 19 6.51 -3.82 14.06
CA MET A 19 7.90 -4.18 13.73
C MET A 19 8.82 -2.96 13.61
N THR A 20 8.23 -1.80 13.29
CA THR A 20 8.92 -0.53 13.03
C THR A 20 8.22 0.63 13.77
N HIS A 21 8.27 1.86 13.24
CA HIS A 21 7.61 2.99 13.91
C HIS A 21 6.09 2.83 13.94
N LEU A 22 5.44 3.32 15.00
CA LEU A 22 4.00 3.13 15.23
C LEU A 22 3.10 3.72 14.13
N ILE A 23 3.59 4.71 13.39
CA ILE A 23 2.86 5.36 12.28
C ILE A 23 2.98 4.53 10.99
N ASP A 24 3.93 3.62 10.86
CA ASP A 24 4.12 2.89 9.61
C ASP A 24 2.92 1.99 9.27
N CYS A 25 2.58 1.93 7.98
CA CYS A 25 1.79 0.85 7.42
C CYS A 25 2.59 -0.46 7.35
N ASN A 26 2.00 -1.53 6.83
CA ASN A 26 2.76 -2.71 6.42
C ASN A 26 3.55 -2.38 5.15
N VAL A 27 4.86 -2.34 5.26
CA VAL A 27 5.77 -2.19 4.12
C VAL A 27 6.24 -3.56 3.67
N TYR A 28 6.01 -3.88 2.41
CA TYR A 28 6.47 -5.14 1.83
C TYR A 28 7.68 -4.92 0.93
N LEU A 29 8.58 -5.89 0.94
CA LEU A 29 9.65 -6.00 -0.05
C LEU A 29 9.34 -7.20 -0.92
N LEU A 30 9.22 -6.96 -2.23
CA LEU A 30 9.05 -7.97 -3.27
C LEU A 30 10.41 -8.27 -3.88
N ASP A 31 10.85 -9.52 -3.77
CA ASP A 31 12.10 -10.03 -4.33
C ASP A 31 11.82 -10.71 -5.67
N GLY A 32 12.11 -10.04 -6.76
CA GLY A 32 11.99 -10.53 -8.13
C GLY A 32 13.26 -11.21 -8.66
N GLY A 33 14.17 -11.66 -7.80
CA GLY A 33 15.42 -12.32 -8.20
C GLY A 33 16.53 -11.31 -8.50
N SER A 34 16.57 -10.74 -9.68
CA SER A 34 17.62 -9.77 -10.08
C SER A 34 17.45 -8.39 -9.46
N GLU A 35 16.23 -7.98 -9.18
CA GLU A 35 15.91 -6.72 -8.50
C GLU A 35 14.77 -6.89 -7.49
N CYS A 36 14.63 -5.91 -6.58
CA CYS A 36 13.58 -5.85 -5.59
C CYS A 36 12.78 -4.55 -5.71
N ALA A 37 11.53 -4.60 -5.26
CA ALA A 37 10.71 -3.42 -5.06
C ALA A 37 10.22 -3.33 -3.61
N LEU A 38 10.12 -2.10 -3.09
CA LEU A 38 9.31 -1.81 -1.91
C LEU A 38 7.88 -1.54 -2.35
N ILE A 39 6.91 -2.05 -1.61
CA ILE A 39 5.50 -1.67 -1.72
C ILE A 39 5.18 -0.87 -0.46
N ASP A 40 4.89 0.41 -0.68
CA ASP A 40 4.79 1.47 0.33
C ASP A 40 6.11 1.76 1.07
N ALA A 41 6.13 2.86 1.81
CA ALA A 41 7.35 3.44 2.36
C ALA A 41 7.30 3.70 3.87
N GLY A 42 6.17 3.42 4.51
CA GLY A 42 5.94 3.77 5.90
C GLY A 42 5.78 5.28 6.13
N GLY A 43 5.65 5.66 7.39
CA GLY A 43 5.39 7.02 7.84
C GLY A 43 6.59 7.97 7.83
N GLY A 44 7.77 7.49 7.49
CA GLY A 44 8.96 8.33 7.33
C GLY A 44 9.56 8.92 8.61
N VAL A 45 9.12 8.46 9.81
CA VAL A 45 9.62 8.98 11.09
C VAL A 45 10.94 8.32 11.49
N GLU A 46 11.03 6.99 11.36
CA GLU A 46 12.24 6.19 11.66
C GLU A 46 12.49 5.20 10.50
N PRO A 47 12.73 5.68 9.27
CA PRO A 47 12.84 4.80 8.09
C PRO A 47 14.05 3.85 8.17
N GLU A 48 15.06 4.18 8.97
CA GLU A 48 16.21 3.31 9.27
C GLU A 48 15.79 2.00 9.96
N ARG A 49 14.64 1.95 10.63
CA ARG A 49 14.12 0.70 11.19
C ARG A 49 13.63 -0.24 10.09
N ILE A 50 13.04 0.30 9.02
CA ILE A 50 12.67 -0.47 7.82
C ILE A 50 13.94 -0.97 7.13
N GLU A 51 14.97 -0.10 6.96
CA GLU A 51 16.28 -0.49 6.41
C GLU A 51 16.92 -1.65 7.20
N ALA A 52 16.86 -1.59 8.53
CA ALA A 52 17.38 -2.66 9.37
C ALA A 52 16.66 -4.00 9.13
N LYS A 53 15.34 -3.98 8.86
CA LYS A 53 14.56 -5.18 8.50
C LYS A 53 14.89 -5.69 7.11
N ILE A 54 15.17 -4.81 6.16
CA ILE A 54 15.65 -5.17 4.81
C ILE A 54 17.01 -5.86 4.91
N ALA A 55 17.95 -5.27 5.65
CA ALA A 55 19.27 -5.85 5.87
C ALA A 55 19.19 -7.21 6.57
N ALA A 56 18.33 -7.35 7.59
CA ALA A 56 18.10 -8.61 8.29
C ALA A 56 17.45 -9.69 7.39
N ALA A 57 16.80 -9.30 6.29
CA ALA A 57 16.29 -10.22 5.28
C ALA A 57 17.39 -10.70 4.33
N GLY A 58 18.62 -10.19 4.43
CA GLY A 58 19.74 -10.52 3.56
C GLY A 58 19.67 -9.88 2.15
N ILE A 59 18.84 -8.85 2.00
CA ILE A 59 18.67 -8.15 0.74
C ILE A 59 19.70 -7.04 0.63
N ALA A 60 20.50 -7.08 -0.44
CA ALA A 60 21.47 -6.02 -0.73
C ALA A 60 20.74 -4.75 -1.18
N PRO A 61 21.06 -3.55 -0.61
CA PRO A 61 20.39 -2.31 -0.96
C PRO A 61 20.40 -1.99 -2.46
N GLU A 62 21.45 -2.38 -3.16
CA GLU A 62 21.63 -2.14 -4.59
C GLU A 62 20.60 -2.90 -5.46
N ARG A 63 19.95 -3.91 -4.90
CA ARG A 63 18.86 -4.65 -5.56
C ARG A 63 17.52 -3.92 -5.49
N ILE A 64 17.35 -2.98 -4.58
CA ILE A 64 16.10 -2.22 -4.42
C ILE A 64 16.08 -1.14 -5.49
N LYS A 65 15.30 -1.37 -6.56
CA LYS A 65 15.25 -0.49 -7.72
C LYS A 65 13.96 0.32 -7.82
N LYS A 66 12.90 -0.15 -7.19
CA LYS A 66 11.57 0.46 -7.29
C LYS A 66 10.93 0.64 -5.92
N LEU A 67 10.13 1.70 -5.83
CA LEU A 67 9.20 1.94 -4.73
C LEU A 67 7.81 2.15 -5.35
N LEU A 68 6.90 1.23 -5.09
CA LEU A 68 5.53 1.26 -5.56
C LEU A 68 4.64 1.75 -4.44
N LEU A 69 4.01 2.89 -4.61
CA LEU A 69 3.09 3.45 -3.62
C LEU A 69 1.65 3.06 -3.97
N THR A 70 0.92 2.54 -2.98
CA THR A 70 -0.49 2.20 -3.15
C THR A 70 -1.35 3.46 -3.17
N HIS A 71 -1.04 4.42 -2.31
CA HIS A 71 -1.72 5.71 -2.23
C HIS A 71 -0.86 6.75 -1.48
N ALA A 72 -1.36 7.99 -1.36
CA ALA A 72 -0.58 9.11 -0.86
C ALA A 72 -0.75 9.43 0.63
N HIS A 73 -1.44 8.59 1.44
CA HIS A 73 -1.56 8.85 2.87
C HIS A 73 -0.20 8.78 3.58
N GLY A 74 -0.10 9.51 4.70
CA GLY A 74 1.17 9.77 5.37
C GLY A 74 1.91 8.50 5.81
N ASP A 75 1.21 7.53 6.36
CA ASP A 75 1.78 6.26 6.85
C ASP A 75 2.23 5.29 5.75
N HIS A 76 1.80 5.53 4.50
CA HIS A 76 2.22 4.77 3.32
C HIS A 76 3.32 5.46 2.52
N ALA A 77 3.24 6.78 2.35
CA ALA A 77 4.04 7.48 1.36
C ALA A 77 5.05 8.47 1.94
N ALA A 78 4.96 8.90 3.21
CA ALA A 78 5.86 9.92 3.74
C ALA A 78 7.33 9.46 3.81
N GLY A 79 7.58 8.15 3.91
CA GLY A 79 8.93 7.57 3.83
C GLY A 79 9.54 7.55 2.43
N ALA A 80 8.75 7.83 1.38
CA ALA A 80 9.20 7.70 -0.02
C ALA A 80 10.45 8.55 -0.33
N ARG A 81 10.48 9.80 0.15
CA ARG A 81 11.63 10.70 -0.05
C ARG A 81 12.92 10.13 0.53
N HIS A 82 12.84 9.44 1.68
CA HIS A 82 14.00 8.80 2.29
C HIS A 82 14.57 7.71 1.38
N PHE A 83 13.73 6.77 0.91
CA PHE A 83 14.17 5.67 0.06
C PHE A 83 14.63 6.14 -1.32
N TYR A 84 13.99 7.17 -1.88
CA TYR A 84 14.46 7.83 -3.09
C TYR A 84 15.89 8.35 -2.93
N ASN A 85 16.18 9.11 -1.86
CA ASN A 85 17.50 9.65 -1.61
C ASN A 85 18.53 8.56 -1.26
N ARG A 86 18.10 7.54 -0.54
CA ARG A 86 18.98 6.49 0.01
C ARG A 86 19.39 5.46 -1.01
N TYR A 87 18.45 5.03 -1.86
CA TYR A 87 18.66 3.92 -2.80
C TYR A 87 18.58 4.35 -4.27
N GLY A 88 18.14 5.58 -4.57
CA GLY A 88 17.92 6.02 -5.94
C GLY A 88 16.81 5.24 -6.64
N VAL A 89 15.77 4.83 -5.90
CA VAL A 89 14.66 4.03 -6.44
C VAL A 89 13.82 4.80 -7.43
N GLU A 90 13.31 4.12 -8.44
CA GLU A 90 12.21 4.59 -9.28
C GLU A 90 10.93 4.61 -8.44
N VAL A 91 10.43 5.81 -8.11
CA VAL A 91 9.16 5.97 -7.38
C VAL A 91 8.02 5.90 -8.38
N ILE A 92 7.09 4.98 -8.14
CA ILE A 92 5.93 4.69 -8.99
C ILE A 92 4.67 4.91 -8.16
N ALA A 93 3.74 5.71 -8.68
CA ALA A 93 2.48 6.04 -8.00
C ALA A 93 1.34 6.22 -9.00
N ALA A 94 0.10 6.17 -8.54
CA ALA A 94 -1.06 6.47 -9.36
C ALA A 94 -0.95 7.87 -9.98
N ALA A 95 -1.37 8.00 -11.24
CA ALA A 95 -1.30 9.28 -11.98
C ALA A 95 -2.06 10.41 -11.26
N GLU A 96 -3.15 10.10 -10.58
CA GLU A 96 -3.90 11.10 -9.78
C GLU A 96 -3.11 11.54 -8.52
N ALA A 97 -2.39 10.63 -7.86
CA ALA A 97 -1.64 10.92 -6.63
C ALA A 97 -0.25 11.53 -6.88
N ALA A 98 0.33 11.31 -8.06
CA ALA A 98 1.69 11.74 -8.37
C ALA A 98 1.94 13.25 -8.12
N PRO A 99 1.07 14.20 -8.55
CA PRO A 99 1.27 15.63 -8.27
C PRO A 99 1.27 15.97 -6.77
N TRP A 100 0.51 15.22 -5.95
CA TRP A 100 0.45 15.44 -4.49
C TRP A 100 1.74 15.01 -3.80
N LEU A 101 2.31 13.89 -4.27
CA LEU A 101 3.61 13.39 -3.81
C LEU A 101 4.75 14.34 -4.19
N GLU A 102 4.75 14.83 -5.43
CA GLU A 102 5.78 15.73 -5.95
C GLU A 102 5.78 17.09 -5.27
N SER A 103 4.60 17.59 -4.89
CA SER A 103 4.48 18.87 -4.17
C SER A 103 4.55 18.74 -2.65
N GLY A 104 4.38 17.52 -2.11
CA GLY A 104 4.23 17.32 -0.67
C GLY A 104 2.91 17.90 -0.14
N ASP A 105 1.82 17.77 -0.92
CA ASP A 105 0.52 18.38 -0.65
C ASP A 105 -0.21 17.68 0.51
N MET A 106 -0.14 18.29 1.70
CA MET A 106 -0.71 17.76 2.93
C MET A 106 -2.24 17.91 3.00
N GLU A 107 -2.85 18.72 2.15
CA GLU A 107 -4.30 18.84 2.04
C GLU A 107 -4.87 17.73 1.16
N LYS A 108 -4.29 17.56 -0.03
CA LYS A 108 -4.74 16.56 -1.02
C LYS A 108 -4.54 15.12 -0.56
N ASN A 109 -3.51 14.84 0.24
CA ASN A 109 -3.31 13.51 0.83
C ASN A 109 -4.01 13.32 2.18
N SER A 110 -4.96 14.20 2.53
CA SER A 110 -5.77 14.17 3.76
C SER A 110 -4.99 14.25 5.08
N LEU A 111 -3.69 14.53 5.03
CA LEU A 111 -2.85 14.57 6.24
C LEU A 111 -3.28 15.70 7.19
N LEU A 112 -3.64 16.89 6.68
CA LEU A 112 -4.10 17.98 7.53
C LEU A 112 -5.35 17.59 8.30
N ALA A 113 -6.33 16.97 7.65
CA ALA A 113 -7.54 16.48 8.30
C ALA A 113 -7.24 15.42 9.39
N ALA A 114 -6.30 14.51 9.11
CA ALA A 114 -5.87 13.49 10.06
C ALA A 114 -5.09 14.07 11.25
N MET A 115 -4.34 15.17 11.05
CA MET A 115 -3.69 15.92 12.14
C MET A 115 -4.70 16.66 13.02
N GLU A 116 -5.75 17.22 12.44
CA GLU A 116 -6.83 17.92 13.19
C GLU A 116 -7.53 17.00 14.20
N VAL A 117 -7.72 15.73 13.82
CA VAL A 117 -8.34 14.72 14.70
C VAL A 117 -7.33 13.94 15.55
N GLY A 118 -6.05 14.32 15.50
CA GLY A 118 -5.00 13.77 16.37
C GLY A 118 -4.45 12.40 15.95
N ILE A 119 -4.68 11.95 14.72
CA ILE A 119 -4.09 10.72 14.17
C ILE A 119 -2.58 10.89 13.99
N TYR A 120 -2.16 12.05 13.47
CA TYR A 120 -0.75 12.44 13.36
C TYR A 120 -0.43 13.62 14.29
N PRO A 121 0.80 13.68 14.83
CA PRO A 121 1.20 14.83 15.65
C PRO A 121 1.32 16.11 14.80
N GLN A 122 1.08 17.28 15.42
CA GLN A 122 1.07 18.59 14.73
C GLN A 122 2.40 18.96 14.05
N PHE A 123 3.50 18.36 14.47
CA PHE A 123 4.82 18.57 13.86
C PHE A 123 5.12 17.59 12.71
N TYR A 124 4.25 16.63 12.44
CA TYR A 124 4.43 15.68 11.33
C TYR A 124 4.43 16.40 9.99
N ARG A 125 5.26 15.95 9.05
CA ARG A 125 5.41 16.55 7.73
C ARG A 125 5.42 15.46 6.68
N PHE A 126 4.96 15.85 5.50
CA PHE A 126 4.96 15.00 4.31
C PHE A 126 6.01 15.53 3.32
N PRO A 127 7.20 14.90 3.23
CA PRO A 127 8.25 15.37 2.34
C PRO A 127 7.86 15.18 0.87
N ALA A 128 8.00 16.23 0.06
CA ALA A 128 7.87 16.13 -1.39
C ALA A 128 8.84 15.10 -1.96
N CYS A 129 8.35 14.25 -2.86
CA CYS A 129 9.13 13.17 -3.45
C CYS A 129 8.89 13.11 -4.97
N PRO A 130 9.94 13.13 -5.81
CA PRO A 130 9.76 12.96 -7.25
C PRO A 130 9.11 11.62 -7.58
N VAL A 131 8.18 11.64 -8.54
CA VAL A 131 7.54 10.43 -9.09
C VAL A 131 8.12 10.18 -10.47
N ALA A 132 8.87 9.09 -10.62
CA ALA A 132 9.51 8.76 -11.89
C ALA A 132 8.54 8.18 -12.91
N ARG A 133 7.48 7.51 -12.44
CA ARG A 133 6.44 6.92 -13.29
C ARG A 133 5.08 7.05 -12.66
N ALA A 134 4.18 7.76 -13.33
CA ALA A 134 2.76 7.78 -13.03
C ALA A 134 2.07 6.61 -13.73
N VAL A 135 1.22 5.86 -13.01
CA VAL A 135 0.56 4.65 -13.51
C VAL A 135 -0.95 4.76 -13.43
N THR A 136 -1.63 4.01 -14.29
CA THR A 136 -3.09 3.86 -14.36
C THR A 136 -3.48 2.39 -14.43
N GLU A 137 -4.77 2.09 -14.34
CA GLU A 137 -5.28 0.73 -14.44
C GLU A 137 -4.81 0.01 -15.71
N GLY A 138 -4.34 -1.22 -15.54
CA GLY A 138 -3.84 -2.07 -16.61
C GLY A 138 -2.36 -1.92 -16.92
N ASP A 139 -1.70 -0.90 -16.37
CA ASP A 139 -0.25 -0.77 -16.50
C ASP A 139 0.47 -1.98 -15.89
N ARG A 140 1.61 -2.33 -16.48
CA ARG A 140 2.46 -3.44 -15.99
C ARG A 140 3.77 -2.92 -15.46
N ILE A 141 4.21 -3.47 -14.34
CA ILE A 141 5.45 -3.11 -13.67
C ILE A 141 6.29 -4.38 -13.51
N GLN A 142 7.46 -4.37 -14.14
CA GLN A 142 8.41 -5.46 -14.00
C GLN A 142 9.29 -5.25 -12.78
N VAL A 143 9.41 -6.28 -11.93
CA VAL A 143 10.33 -6.35 -10.80
C VAL A 143 11.15 -7.64 -10.94
N GLY A 144 12.33 -7.57 -11.56
CA GLY A 144 13.10 -8.76 -11.89
C GLY A 144 12.30 -9.73 -12.75
N GLU A 145 12.01 -10.92 -12.24
CA GLU A 145 11.25 -11.98 -12.93
C GLU A 145 9.73 -11.86 -12.67
N ILE A 146 9.29 -10.96 -11.80
CA ILE A 146 7.90 -10.78 -11.42
C ILE A 146 7.28 -9.61 -12.18
N GLU A 147 6.13 -9.85 -12.79
CA GLU A 147 5.29 -8.81 -13.41
C GLU A 147 4.08 -8.53 -12.51
N LEU A 148 3.89 -7.26 -12.17
CA LEU A 148 2.72 -6.77 -11.46
C LEU A 148 1.79 -6.03 -12.42
N THR A 149 0.48 -6.20 -12.24
CA THR A 149 -0.54 -5.42 -12.95
C THR A 149 -1.14 -4.40 -11.99
N VAL A 150 -1.23 -3.15 -12.41
CA VAL A 150 -1.86 -2.06 -11.66
C VAL A 150 -3.38 -2.17 -11.79
N LEU A 151 -4.07 -2.02 -10.68
CA LEU A 151 -5.53 -1.97 -10.60
C LEU A 151 -5.94 -0.71 -9.84
N ASP A 152 -6.76 0.14 -10.44
CA ASP A 152 -7.36 1.28 -9.74
C ASP A 152 -8.36 0.77 -8.70
N THR A 153 -8.13 1.13 -7.45
CA THR A 153 -8.92 0.67 -6.31
C THR A 153 -9.30 1.84 -5.39
N PRO A 154 -9.98 2.88 -5.92
CA PRO A 154 -10.43 4.00 -5.11
C PRO A 154 -11.48 3.58 -4.10
N GLY A 155 -11.70 4.44 -3.10
CA GLY A 155 -12.69 4.26 -2.05
C GLY A 155 -12.14 4.66 -0.69
N HIS A 156 -11.00 4.10 -0.28
CA HIS A 156 -10.25 4.56 0.90
C HIS A 156 -9.65 5.96 0.67
N SER A 157 -9.02 6.14 -0.47
CA SER A 157 -8.54 7.43 -0.95
C SER A 157 -8.64 7.51 -2.47
N ARG A 158 -8.69 8.74 -2.99
CA ARG A 158 -8.50 8.99 -4.41
C ARG A 158 -7.06 8.70 -4.83
N GLY A 159 -6.86 8.30 -6.07
CA GLY A 159 -5.54 7.90 -6.55
C GLY A 159 -4.98 6.66 -5.83
N HIS A 160 -5.85 5.83 -5.25
CA HIS A 160 -5.46 4.54 -4.67
C HIS A 160 -5.37 3.49 -5.76
N VAL A 161 -4.25 2.74 -5.77
CA VAL A 161 -4.02 1.59 -6.65
C VAL A 161 -3.62 0.38 -5.84
N SER A 162 -3.96 -0.81 -6.36
CA SER A 162 -3.44 -2.08 -5.87
C SER A 162 -2.57 -2.72 -6.94
N TYR A 163 -1.65 -3.58 -6.52
CA TYR A 163 -0.76 -4.31 -7.44
C TYR A 163 -1.08 -5.80 -7.39
N ILE A 164 -1.46 -6.37 -8.52
CA ILE A 164 -1.79 -7.80 -8.64
C ILE A 164 -0.60 -8.54 -9.23
N TRP A 165 -0.28 -9.65 -8.59
CA TRP A 165 0.68 -10.63 -9.06
C TRP A 165 -0.01 -11.96 -9.32
N ASP A 166 0.15 -12.50 -10.54
CA ASP A 166 -0.29 -13.85 -10.89
C ASP A 166 0.90 -14.80 -10.82
N GLU A 167 0.94 -15.61 -9.78
CA GLU A 167 1.98 -16.62 -9.55
C GLU A 167 1.50 -17.99 -10.03
N GLY A 168 1.53 -18.21 -11.35
CA GLY A 168 1.20 -19.52 -11.94
C GLY A 168 -0.26 -19.94 -11.73
N GLY A 169 -1.20 -18.98 -11.73
CA GLY A 169 -2.63 -19.19 -11.57
C GLY A 169 -3.17 -18.93 -10.16
N SER A 170 -2.29 -18.69 -9.17
CA SER A 170 -2.66 -18.16 -7.86
C SER A 170 -2.42 -16.66 -7.83
N LYS A 171 -3.45 -15.87 -7.56
CA LYS A 171 -3.37 -14.42 -7.57
C LYS A 171 -3.13 -13.86 -6.19
N ALA A 172 -2.08 -13.05 -6.06
CA ALA A 172 -1.81 -12.23 -4.89
C ALA A 172 -2.09 -10.75 -5.18
N ILE A 173 -2.51 -10.00 -4.17
CA ILE A 173 -2.73 -8.55 -4.26
C ILE A 173 -2.00 -7.83 -3.14
N PHE A 174 -1.26 -6.78 -3.47
CA PHE A 174 -0.83 -5.75 -2.54
C PHE A 174 -1.91 -4.67 -2.56
N ALA A 175 -2.76 -4.69 -1.55
CA ALA A 175 -4.06 -4.02 -1.59
C ALA A 175 -4.06 -2.63 -0.94
N GLY A 176 -2.93 -2.17 -0.36
CA GLY A 176 -2.98 -0.96 0.45
C GLY A 176 -4.11 -1.02 1.47
N ASP A 177 -4.94 0.00 1.49
CA ASP A 177 -6.00 0.16 2.49
C ASP A 177 -7.43 -0.07 1.98
N VAL A 178 -7.54 -0.77 0.84
CA VAL A 178 -8.86 -1.01 0.25
C VAL A 178 -9.61 -2.19 0.86
N ILE A 179 -8.88 -3.20 1.38
CA ILE A 179 -9.49 -4.40 1.97
C ILE A 179 -8.54 -5.07 2.98
N PHE A 180 -9.10 -5.59 4.06
CA PHE A 180 -8.35 -6.23 5.14
C PHE A 180 -8.92 -7.60 5.51
N ALA A 181 -8.16 -8.34 6.30
CA ALA A 181 -8.62 -9.62 6.87
C ALA A 181 -9.98 -9.47 7.56
N GLY A 182 -10.89 -10.41 7.33
CA GLY A 182 -12.24 -10.36 7.85
C GLY A 182 -13.24 -9.58 6.99
N GLY A 183 -12.82 -9.05 5.83
CA GLY A 183 -13.66 -8.21 4.97
C GLY A 183 -13.85 -6.80 5.56
N LYS A 184 -12.88 -6.35 6.34
CA LYS A 184 -12.87 -5.00 6.90
C LYS A 184 -12.38 -3.99 5.85
N VAL A 185 -12.76 -2.73 6.05
CA VAL A 185 -12.36 -1.57 5.23
C VAL A 185 -11.86 -0.44 6.15
N VAL A 186 -11.37 0.66 5.60
CA VAL A 186 -11.09 1.89 6.35
C VAL A 186 -11.85 3.05 5.69
N ILE A 187 -13.02 3.34 6.22
CA ILE A 187 -13.84 4.49 5.81
C ILE A 187 -13.52 5.65 6.75
N GLN A 188 -13.19 6.78 6.18
CA GLN A 188 -12.77 7.99 6.87
C GLN A 188 -13.65 9.17 6.46
N SER A 189 -13.78 10.18 7.34
CA SER A 189 -14.45 11.43 7.03
C SER A 189 -13.47 12.43 6.39
N THR A 190 -12.87 12.03 5.27
CA THR A 190 -11.94 12.83 4.48
C THR A 190 -12.53 13.07 3.09
N TRP A 191 -12.05 14.11 2.41
CA TRP A 191 -12.57 14.51 1.10
C TRP A 191 -12.32 13.44 0.01
N ASP A 192 -11.29 12.63 0.17
CA ASP A 192 -10.81 11.63 -0.78
C ASP A 192 -11.38 10.22 -0.51
N CYS A 193 -12.13 10.02 0.58
CA CYS A 193 -12.80 8.75 0.88
C CYS A 193 -14.23 8.73 0.31
N SER A 194 -14.58 7.64 -0.37
CA SER A 194 -15.88 7.47 -1.04
C SER A 194 -16.45 6.08 -0.85
N ILE A 195 -17.60 5.99 -0.17
CA ILE A 195 -18.31 4.72 0.04
C ILE A 195 -18.76 4.11 -1.30
N GLN A 196 -19.17 4.95 -2.26
CA GLN A 196 -19.62 4.51 -3.58
C GLN A 196 -18.46 3.88 -4.37
N GLU A 197 -17.28 4.50 -4.34
CA GLU A 197 -16.08 3.96 -4.97
C GLU A 197 -15.61 2.69 -4.27
N TYR A 198 -15.70 2.63 -2.93
CA TYR A 198 -15.43 1.39 -2.17
C TYR A 198 -16.31 0.23 -2.62
N ALA A 199 -17.63 0.46 -2.76
CA ALA A 199 -18.56 -0.56 -3.23
C ALA A 199 -18.21 -1.04 -4.65
N ALA A 200 -17.87 -0.11 -5.55
CA ALA A 200 -17.45 -0.44 -6.92
C ALA A 200 -16.11 -1.21 -6.92
N THR A 201 -15.15 -0.80 -6.12
CA THR A 201 -13.85 -1.47 -6.00
C THR A 201 -13.99 -2.88 -5.42
N THR A 202 -14.78 -3.08 -4.36
CA THR A 202 -15.00 -4.44 -3.83
C THR A 202 -15.72 -5.35 -4.81
N ALA A 203 -16.63 -4.81 -5.62
CA ALA A 203 -17.28 -5.56 -6.71
C ALA A 203 -16.27 -5.96 -7.80
N LYS A 204 -15.35 -5.06 -8.18
CA LYS A 204 -14.25 -5.34 -9.12
C LYS A 204 -13.35 -6.44 -8.59
N LEU A 205 -12.91 -6.36 -7.34
CA LEU A 205 -12.02 -7.33 -6.71
C LEU A 205 -12.67 -8.71 -6.55
N HIS A 206 -13.96 -8.78 -6.24
CA HIS A 206 -14.71 -10.03 -6.03
C HIS A 206 -14.63 -10.98 -7.23
N GLY A 207 -14.59 -10.44 -8.47
CA GLY A 207 -14.51 -11.26 -9.68
C GLY A 207 -13.13 -11.82 -10.01
N LEU A 208 -12.07 -11.45 -9.27
CA LEU A 208 -10.68 -11.71 -9.67
C LEU A 208 -10.10 -13.02 -9.14
N GLY A 209 -10.74 -13.67 -8.14
CA GLY A 209 -10.24 -14.92 -7.56
C GLY A 209 -8.92 -14.75 -6.82
N ILE A 210 -8.79 -13.67 -6.04
CA ILE A 210 -7.58 -13.38 -5.25
C ILE A 210 -7.41 -14.41 -4.15
N ASP A 211 -6.27 -15.09 -4.11
CA ASP A 211 -5.96 -16.10 -3.10
C ASP A 211 -5.14 -15.55 -1.93
N THR A 212 -4.22 -14.63 -2.20
CA THR A 212 -3.36 -14.01 -1.18
C THR A 212 -3.58 -12.50 -1.10
N LEU A 213 -3.70 -11.96 0.13
CA LEU A 213 -3.89 -10.54 0.39
C LEU A 213 -2.76 -9.99 1.27
N TYR A 214 -2.01 -9.06 0.72
CA TYR A 214 -1.03 -8.22 1.42
C TYR A 214 -1.66 -6.83 1.64
N ALA A 215 -2.31 -6.66 2.78
CA ALA A 215 -2.99 -5.40 3.13
C ALA A 215 -2.02 -4.40 3.79
N GLY A 216 -2.35 -3.11 3.71
CA GLY A 216 -1.56 -2.03 4.32
C GLY A 216 -1.53 -2.07 5.84
N HIS A 217 -2.51 -2.72 6.48
CA HIS A 217 -2.56 -2.91 7.92
C HIS A 217 -3.04 -4.33 8.27
N GLY A 218 -2.89 -4.70 9.55
CA GLY A 218 -3.27 -6.02 10.04
C GLY A 218 -2.35 -7.14 9.56
N ALA A 219 -2.83 -8.37 9.67
CA ALA A 219 -2.11 -9.54 9.20
C ALA A 219 -2.41 -9.82 7.71
N PRO A 220 -1.43 -10.25 6.91
CA PRO A 220 -1.69 -10.73 5.57
C PRO A 220 -2.53 -12.01 5.59
N VAL A 221 -3.34 -12.21 4.54
CA VAL A 221 -4.14 -13.43 4.35
C VAL A 221 -3.46 -14.27 3.29
N MET A 222 -3.01 -15.47 3.68
CA MET A 222 -2.14 -16.28 2.83
C MET A 222 -2.88 -17.28 1.93
N LYS A 223 -4.18 -17.45 2.13
CA LYS A 223 -5.05 -18.31 1.31
C LYS A 223 -6.49 -17.84 1.37
N GLU A 224 -7.24 -18.10 0.29
CA GLU A 224 -8.67 -17.83 0.22
C GLU A 224 -9.04 -16.36 0.51
N ALA A 225 -8.16 -15.41 0.15
CA ALA A 225 -8.41 -13.98 0.36
C ALA A 225 -9.70 -13.50 -0.33
N TYR A 226 -10.12 -14.19 -1.41
CA TYR A 226 -11.41 -13.94 -2.06
C TYR A 226 -12.61 -13.98 -1.10
N ARG A 227 -12.56 -14.79 -0.03
CA ARG A 227 -13.64 -14.86 0.99
C ARG A 227 -13.77 -13.57 1.79
N HIS A 228 -12.64 -12.88 2.02
CA HIS A 228 -12.65 -11.58 2.72
C HIS A 228 -13.19 -10.49 1.82
N ILE A 229 -12.83 -10.53 0.54
CA ILE A 229 -13.33 -9.62 -0.49
C ILE A 229 -14.84 -9.83 -0.68
N GLU A 230 -15.29 -11.09 -0.81
CA GLU A 230 -16.70 -11.47 -0.92
C GLU A 230 -17.51 -10.93 0.26
N LYS A 231 -17.01 -11.08 1.49
CA LYS A 231 -17.69 -10.58 2.69
C LYS A 231 -17.91 -9.07 2.66
N ALA A 232 -16.90 -8.28 2.24
CA ALA A 232 -17.04 -6.84 2.08
C ALA A 232 -18.02 -6.49 0.95
N HIS A 233 -17.87 -7.16 -0.20
CA HIS A 233 -18.75 -6.96 -1.35
C HIS A 233 -20.22 -7.27 -1.01
N ASP A 234 -20.50 -8.38 -0.33
CA ASP A 234 -21.85 -8.74 0.07
C ASP A 234 -22.46 -7.77 1.08
N CYS A 235 -21.63 -7.15 1.93
CA CYS A 235 -22.06 -6.11 2.84
C CYS A 235 -22.57 -4.89 2.05
N PHE A 236 -21.78 -4.37 1.11
CA PHE A 236 -22.16 -3.25 0.26
C PHE A 236 -23.38 -3.58 -0.64
N ARG A 237 -23.48 -4.81 -1.17
CA ARG A 237 -24.65 -5.24 -1.95
C ARG A 237 -25.96 -5.17 -1.17
N ARG A 238 -25.91 -5.36 0.14
CA ARG A 238 -27.06 -5.22 1.03
C ARG A 238 -27.31 -3.79 1.49
N LEU A 239 -26.60 -2.82 0.92
CA LEU A 239 -26.61 -1.42 1.31
C LEU A 239 -26.19 -1.19 2.78
N ASP A 240 -25.32 -2.07 3.26
CA ASP A 240 -24.70 -1.97 4.58
C ASP A 240 -23.21 -1.59 4.44
N ILE A 241 -22.57 -1.21 5.53
CA ILE A 241 -21.16 -0.81 5.55
C ILE A 241 -20.35 -1.92 6.22
N PRO A 242 -19.28 -2.44 5.53
CA PRO A 242 -18.38 -3.40 6.16
C PRO A 242 -17.76 -2.85 7.45
N PRO A 243 -17.38 -3.72 8.40
CA PRO A 243 -16.72 -3.28 9.62
C PRO A 243 -15.45 -2.48 9.31
N ASN A 244 -15.24 -1.39 10.01
CA ASN A 244 -13.99 -0.62 9.96
C ASN A 244 -12.85 -1.39 10.65
N LEU A 245 -11.60 -1.14 10.23
CA LEU A 245 -10.41 -1.77 10.82
C LEU A 245 -10.19 -1.36 12.27
#